data_f098eb9537dddc29a279e0b8650d7168
#
_entry.id   f098eb9537dddc29a279e0b8650d7168
#
_cell.length_a   1.000
_cell.length_b   1.000
_cell.length_c   1.000
_cell.angle_alpha   90.00
_cell.angle_beta   90.00
_cell.angle_gamma   90.00
#
_symmetry.space_group_name_H-M   'P 1'
#
loop_
_entity.id
_entity.type
_entity.pdbx_description
1 polymer ?
#
loop_
_entity_poly.entity_id
_entity_poly.type
_entity_poly.pdbx_seq_one_letter_code
_entity_poly.pdbx_strand_id
1 'polypeptide(L)'
;KCNRPVVSFCGAITDPVREKCIQQLEKNSKVKVDFIIRRAFWGGSPHNPALRGEYIENIKNSDMVLCCRGAGNFSYRLYETLSCGKIPIIVDTDISLPCSDKVNWGKFIVTTPEKINDHIRQKYSRYVYETYLSPDGFAYYISNYFLKNENN
;
A
#
# COMPACT_ATOMS: atom_id res chain seq x y z
N LYS A 1 18.95 15.63 6.29
CA LYS A 1 17.52 15.84 6.66
C LYS A 1 16.79 14.56 6.36
N CYS A 2 16.32 13.85 7.38
CA CYS A 2 15.50 12.67 7.17
C CYS A 2 14.16 13.12 6.56
N ASN A 3 13.94 12.84 5.27
CA ASN A 3 12.66 13.16 4.66
C ASN A 3 11.61 12.19 5.24
N ARG A 4 10.52 12.76 5.77
CA ARG A 4 9.38 11.96 6.23
C ARG A 4 8.76 11.24 5.03
N PRO A 5 8.48 9.93 5.13
CA PRO A 5 7.83 9.21 4.04
C PRO A 5 6.44 9.77 3.76
N VAL A 6 6.06 9.75 2.49
CA VAL A 6 4.74 10.17 2.03
C VAL A 6 3.82 8.96 2.02
N VAL A 7 2.72 9.03 2.77
CA VAL A 7 1.66 8.02 2.77
C VAL A 7 0.47 8.54 1.98
N SER A 8 0.07 7.83 0.95
CA SER A 8 -1.07 8.23 0.11
C SER A 8 -2.32 7.38 0.32
N PHE A 9 -3.44 7.96 -0.03
CA PHE A 9 -4.73 7.30 -0.15
C PHE A 9 -5.61 8.09 -1.12
N CYS A 10 -6.21 7.41 -2.08
CA CYS A 10 -7.21 8.03 -2.96
C CYS A 10 -8.46 7.15 -3.01
N GLY A 11 -9.59 7.59 -2.47
CA GLY A 11 -10.82 6.81 -2.49
C GLY A 11 -11.88 7.26 -1.48
N ALA A 12 -13.01 6.54 -1.47
CA ALA A 12 -14.11 6.81 -0.55
C ALA A 12 -13.87 6.17 0.82
N ILE A 13 -14.35 6.83 1.87
CA ILE A 13 -14.40 6.28 3.22
C ILE A 13 -15.67 5.45 3.34
N THR A 14 -15.53 4.13 3.22
CA THR A 14 -16.64 3.16 3.17
C THR A 14 -16.67 2.21 4.37
N ASP A 15 -15.72 2.35 5.27
CA ASP A 15 -15.58 1.51 6.45
C ASP A 15 -14.98 2.33 7.61
N PRO A 16 -15.47 2.18 8.86
CA PRO A 16 -14.95 2.91 10.02
C PRO A 16 -13.45 2.68 10.28
N VAL A 17 -12.91 1.51 9.95
CA VAL A 17 -11.47 1.21 10.05
C VAL A 17 -10.67 2.14 9.15
N ARG A 18 -11.16 2.39 7.93
CA ARG A 18 -10.53 3.29 6.96
C ARG A 18 -10.48 4.73 7.47
N GLU A 19 -11.59 5.23 7.99
CA GLU A 19 -11.67 6.57 8.57
C GLU A 19 -10.69 6.74 9.73
N LYS A 20 -10.68 5.77 10.64
CA LYS A 20 -9.78 5.76 11.79
C LYS A 20 -8.30 5.76 11.39
N CYS A 21 -7.93 4.95 10.40
CA CYS A 21 -6.57 4.91 9.89
C CYS A 21 -6.14 6.25 9.26
N ILE A 22 -7.01 6.87 8.47
CA ILE A 22 -6.78 8.19 7.88
C ILE A 22 -6.54 9.23 8.98
N GLN A 23 -7.44 9.33 9.96
CA GLN A 23 -7.32 10.27 11.08
C GLN A 23 -6.04 10.06 11.91
N GLN A 24 -5.61 8.81 12.11
CA GLN A 24 -4.39 8.51 12.84
C GLN A 24 -3.13 8.88 12.05
N LEU A 25 -3.12 8.64 10.73
CA LEU A 25 -2.01 9.03 9.87
C LEU A 25 -1.89 10.55 9.74
N GLU A 26 -3.00 11.27 9.64
CA GLU A 26 -3.01 12.75 9.62
C GLU A 26 -2.40 13.37 10.89
N LYS A 27 -2.62 12.72 12.03
CA LYS A 27 -2.06 13.15 13.32
C LYS A 27 -0.60 12.72 13.53
N ASN A 28 -0.06 11.86 12.67
CA ASN A 28 1.28 11.32 12.85
C ASN A 28 2.34 12.24 12.26
N SER A 29 3.10 12.91 13.12
CA SER A 29 4.17 13.85 12.72
C SER A 29 5.37 13.19 12.00
N LYS A 30 5.49 11.86 12.02
CA LYS A 30 6.60 11.12 11.40
C LYS A 30 6.39 10.85 9.91
N VAL A 31 5.19 11.05 9.39
CA VAL A 31 4.85 10.88 7.98
C VAL A 31 4.32 12.18 7.38
N LYS A 32 4.32 12.26 6.06
CA LYS A 32 3.50 13.21 5.31
C LYS A 32 2.33 12.44 4.73
N VAL A 33 1.18 13.05 4.64
CA VAL A 33 0.00 12.43 4.03
C VAL A 33 -0.37 13.13 2.73
N ASP A 34 -0.79 12.34 1.73
CA ASP A 34 -1.36 12.81 0.46
C ASP A 34 -2.67 12.06 0.24
N PHE A 35 -3.75 12.56 0.86
CA PHE A 35 -5.05 11.91 0.86
C PHE A 35 -6.04 12.64 -0.03
N ILE A 36 -6.61 11.90 -1.00
CA ILE A 36 -7.68 12.33 -1.89
C ILE A 36 -8.95 11.59 -1.49
N ILE A 37 -9.74 12.23 -0.61
CA ILE A 37 -10.98 11.63 -0.11
C ILE A 37 -12.10 11.90 -1.11
N ARG A 38 -12.68 10.82 -1.63
CA ARG A 38 -13.80 10.87 -2.59
C ARG A 38 -15.13 10.56 -1.90
N ARG A 39 -16.21 11.12 -2.42
CA ARG A 39 -17.57 10.89 -1.88
C ARG A 39 -18.16 9.52 -2.28
N ALA A 40 -17.66 8.92 -3.35
CA ALA A 40 -18.16 7.67 -3.89
C ALA A 40 -17.02 6.79 -4.40
N PHE A 41 -17.30 5.48 -4.56
CA PHE A 41 -16.41 4.56 -5.26
C PHE A 41 -16.07 5.11 -6.65
N TRP A 42 -14.82 4.98 -7.06
CA TRP A 42 -14.31 5.44 -8.36
C TRP A 42 -14.55 6.94 -8.62
N GLY A 43 -14.81 7.72 -7.58
CA GLY A 43 -15.24 9.13 -7.73
C GLY A 43 -16.62 9.29 -8.39
N GLY A 44 -17.44 8.24 -8.35
CA GLY A 44 -18.77 8.20 -9.00
C GLY A 44 -18.74 7.87 -10.49
N SER A 45 -17.55 7.69 -11.11
CA SER A 45 -17.43 7.38 -12.53
C SER A 45 -16.22 6.45 -12.79
N PRO A 46 -16.46 5.12 -12.88
CA PRO A 46 -15.40 4.12 -13.02
C PRO A 46 -14.60 4.23 -14.33
N HIS A 47 -15.18 4.82 -15.36
CA HIS A 47 -14.57 4.96 -16.69
C HIS A 47 -14.01 6.36 -16.96
N ASN A 48 -13.96 7.24 -15.96
CA ASN A 48 -13.40 8.58 -16.14
C ASN A 48 -11.85 8.52 -16.12
N PRO A 49 -11.16 8.78 -17.25
CA PRO A 49 -9.72 8.66 -17.34
C PRO A 49 -8.98 9.68 -16.47
N ALA A 50 -9.56 10.86 -16.23
CA ALA A 50 -8.95 11.87 -15.37
C ALA A 50 -8.92 11.41 -13.90
N LEU A 51 -10.02 10.84 -13.41
CA LEU A 51 -10.09 10.28 -12.05
C LEU A 51 -9.18 9.06 -11.89
N ARG A 52 -9.02 8.26 -12.94
CA ARG A 52 -8.07 7.14 -12.95
C ARG A 52 -6.63 7.65 -12.95
N GLY A 53 -6.34 8.67 -13.74
CA GLY A 53 -5.03 9.33 -13.76
C GLY A 53 -4.64 9.88 -12.40
N GLU A 54 -5.53 10.65 -11.76
CA GLU A 54 -5.33 11.18 -10.41
C GLU A 54 -5.03 10.07 -9.38
N TYR A 55 -5.75 8.96 -9.43
CA TYR A 55 -5.53 7.80 -8.58
C TYR A 55 -4.13 7.19 -8.76
N ILE A 56 -3.72 7.00 -10.03
CA ILE A 56 -2.41 6.43 -10.35
C ILE A 56 -1.28 7.36 -9.93
N GLU A 57 -1.41 8.66 -10.18
CA GLU A 57 -0.41 9.65 -9.79
C GLU A 57 -0.30 9.78 -8.26
N ASN A 58 -1.41 9.71 -7.52
CA ASN A 58 -1.39 9.67 -6.07
C ASN A 58 -0.58 8.46 -5.53
N ILE A 59 -0.70 7.28 -6.16
CA ILE A 59 0.14 6.12 -5.83
C ILE A 59 1.60 6.38 -6.18
N LYS A 60 1.89 6.82 -7.41
CA LYS A 60 3.26 7.00 -7.91
C LYS A 60 4.05 8.06 -7.15
N ASN A 61 3.39 9.11 -6.68
CA ASN A 61 4.02 10.23 -5.97
C ASN A 61 4.20 9.98 -4.46
N SER A 62 3.87 8.79 -3.97
CA SER A 62 4.03 8.39 -2.57
C SER A 62 5.14 7.37 -2.38
N ASP A 63 5.56 7.17 -1.14
CA ASP A 63 6.45 6.09 -0.71
C ASP A 63 5.63 4.87 -0.29
N MET A 64 4.49 5.12 0.34
CA MET A 64 3.61 4.09 0.90
C MET A 64 2.15 4.43 0.58
N VAL A 65 1.31 3.40 0.46
CA VAL A 65 -0.12 3.55 0.14
C VAL A 65 -0.96 2.82 1.18
N LEU A 66 -1.95 3.52 1.74
CA LEU A 66 -2.89 2.91 2.69
C LEU A 66 -3.87 1.99 1.95
N CYS A 67 -3.74 0.68 2.20
CA CYS A 67 -4.50 -0.40 1.58
C CYS A 67 -5.45 -1.08 2.57
N CYS A 68 -6.25 -0.28 3.29
CA CYS A 68 -7.25 -0.83 4.20
C CYS A 68 -8.47 -1.38 3.46
N ARG A 69 -9.19 -2.28 4.12
CA ARG A 69 -10.41 -2.90 3.59
C ARG A 69 -11.45 -1.85 3.15
N GLY A 70 -12.30 -2.26 2.22
CA GLY A 70 -13.46 -1.51 1.79
C GLY A 70 -14.75 -2.21 2.23
N ALA A 71 -15.64 -2.49 1.27
CA ALA A 71 -16.86 -3.25 1.52
C ALA A 71 -16.61 -4.73 1.88
N GLY A 72 -15.48 -5.29 1.44
CA GLY A 72 -15.02 -6.63 1.81
C GLY A 72 -13.66 -6.58 2.51
N ASN A 73 -13.26 -7.70 3.15
CA ASN A 73 -11.97 -7.80 3.85
C ASN A 73 -10.80 -8.03 2.89
N PHE A 74 -10.73 -7.24 1.84
CA PHE A 74 -9.64 -7.22 0.88
C PHE A 74 -9.50 -5.82 0.24
N SER A 75 -8.39 -5.59 -0.45
CA SER A 75 -8.16 -4.33 -1.17
C SER A 75 -7.45 -4.59 -2.50
N TYR A 76 -8.09 -4.26 -3.62
CA TYR A 76 -7.43 -4.24 -4.93
C TYR A 76 -6.24 -3.30 -4.96
N ARG A 77 -6.30 -2.23 -4.18
CA ARG A 77 -5.21 -1.25 -4.05
C ARG A 77 -3.89 -1.87 -3.61
N LEU A 78 -3.92 -2.99 -2.85
CA LEU A 78 -2.71 -3.75 -2.51
C LEU A 78 -1.92 -4.12 -3.77
N TYR A 79 -2.58 -4.73 -4.75
CA TYR A 79 -1.93 -5.21 -5.98
C TYR A 79 -1.56 -4.05 -6.90
N GLU A 80 -2.39 -3.02 -6.99
CA GLU A 80 -2.11 -1.81 -7.76
C GLU A 80 -0.90 -1.06 -7.18
N THR A 81 -0.77 -1.00 -5.86
CA THR A 81 0.36 -0.42 -5.15
C THR A 81 1.65 -1.18 -5.47
N LEU A 82 1.62 -2.50 -5.36
CA LEU A 82 2.77 -3.35 -5.69
C LEU A 82 3.17 -3.23 -7.16
N SER A 83 2.20 -3.17 -8.09
CA SER A 83 2.47 -2.99 -9.51
C SER A 83 3.11 -1.63 -9.84
N CYS A 84 2.90 -0.62 -8.99
CA CYS A 84 3.58 0.67 -9.08
C CYS A 84 4.93 0.71 -8.35
N GLY A 85 5.41 -0.41 -7.80
CA GLY A 85 6.65 -0.48 -7.03
C GLY A 85 6.61 0.30 -5.71
N LYS A 86 5.42 0.43 -5.10
CA LYS A 86 5.22 1.14 -3.84
C LYS A 86 4.90 0.19 -2.70
N ILE A 87 5.02 0.66 -1.46
CA ILE A 87 4.84 -0.15 -0.26
C ILE A 87 3.39 -0.07 0.22
N PRO A 88 2.62 -1.16 0.20
CA PRO A 88 1.29 -1.17 0.78
C PRO A 88 1.36 -1.16 2.31
N ILE A 89 0.52 -0.33 2.93
CA ILE A 89 0.21 -0.42 4.35
C ILE A 89 -1.11 -1.18 4.48
N ILE A 90 -1.07 -2.37 5.04
CA ILE A 90 -2.25 -3.19 5.30
C ILE A 90 -2.64 -3.06 6.77
N VAL A 91 -3.92 -2.83 7.01
CA VAL A 91 -4.48 -2.90 8.36
C VAL A 91 -4.85 -4.35 8.64
N ASP A 92 -4.33 -4.89 9.73
CA ASP A 92 -4.60 -6.25 10.15
C ASP A 92 -6.06 -6.38 10.61
N THR A 93 -6.83 -7.04 9.78
CA THR A 93 -8.26 -7.31 9.94
C THR A 93 -8.56 -8.78 9.62
N ASP A 94 -7.63 -9.67 9.95
CA ASP A 94 -7.68 -11.10 9.59
C ASP A 94 -7.76 -11.32 8.06
N ILE A 95 -7.11 -10.43 7.29
CA ILE A 95 -7.05 -10.57 5.84
C ILE A 95 -6.23 -11.80 5.44
N SER A 96 -6.80 -12.65 4.61
CA SER A 96 -6.07 -13.76 3.99
C SER A 96 -5.39 -13.28 2.71
N LEU A 97 -4.06 -13.32 2.69
CA LEU A 97 -3.26 -12.96 1.52
C LEU A 97 -3.00 -14.19 0.64
N PRO A 98 -3.07 -14.06 -0.70
CA PRO A 98 -2.90 -15.20 -1.59
C PRO A 98 -1.49 -15.79 -1.50
N CYS A 99 -1.37 -17.09 -1.70
CA CYS A 99 -0.10 -17.82 -1.70
C CYS A 99 0.77 -17.56 -0.44
N SER A 100 0.15 -17.37 0.74
CA SER A 100 0.88 -17.09 1.97
C SER A 100 1.79 -18.25 2.42
N ASP A 101 1.56 -19.44 1.90
CA ASP A 101 2.41 -20.62 2.03
C ASP A 101 3.73 -20.50 1.24
N LYS A 102 3.76 -19.67 0.18
CA LYS A 102 4.89 -19.50 -0.72
C LYS A 102 5.50 -18.10 -0.67
N VAL A 103 4.67 -17.09 -0.41
CA VAL A 103 5.08 -15.69 -0.41
C VAL A 103 5.21 -15.17 1.00
N ASN A 104 6.42 -14.78 1.40
CA ASN A 104 6.62 -14.07 2.66
C ASN A 104 6.19 -12.61 2.51
N TRP A 105 4.92 -12.37 2.68
CA TRP A 105 4.30 -11.05 2.53
C TRP A 105 4.92 -9.99 3.43
N GLY A 106 5.41 -10.34 4.62
CA GLY A 106 6.08 -9.41 5.52
C GLY A 106 7.34 -8.73 4.96
N LYS A 107 7.85 -9.22 3.82
CA LYS A 107 8.94 -8.57 3.09
C LYS A 107 8.49 -7.44 2.16
N PHE A 108 7.21 -7.39 1.81
CA PHE A 108 6.65 -6.52 0.76
C PHE A 108 5.63 -5.52 1.26
N ILE A 109 5.06 -5.76 2.44
CA ILE A 109 4.00 -4.96 3.01
C ILE A 109 4.35 -4.50 4.40
N VAL A 110 3.76 -3.40 4.82
CA VAL A 110 3.72 -2.97 6.22
C VAL A 110 2.37 -3.39 6.78
N THR A 111 2.38 -4.28 7.76
CA THR A 111 1.16 -4.66 8.49
C THR A 111 1.08 -3.82 9.75
N THR A 112 -0.05 -3.20 9.97
CA THR A 112 -0.34 -2.44 11.19
C THR A 112 -1.60 -3.01 11.82
N PRO A 113 -1.68 -3.14 13.17
CA PRO A 113 -2.91 -3.51 13.83
C PRO A 113 -4.00 -2.47 13.53
N GLU A 114 -5.26 -2.82 13.71
CA GLU A 114 -6.41 -1.93 13.52
C GLU A 114 -6.25 -0.57 14.25
N LYS A 115 -5.47 -0.57 15.31
CA LYS A 115 -4.91 0.64 15.92
C LYS A 115 -3.51 0.85 15.34
N ILE A 116 -3.32 1.85 14.50
CA ILE A 116 -2.00 2.26 14.03
C ILE A 116 -1.25 2.81 15.24
N ASN A 117 -0.35 2.00 15.81
CA ASN A 117 0.58 2.46 16.82
C ASN A 117 1.69 3.28 16.14
N ASP A 118 2.29 4.24 16.87
CA ASP A 118 3.26 5.25 16.39
C ASP A 118 4.55 4.72 15.73
N HIS A 119 4.65 3.43 15.46
CA HIS A 119 5.82 2.75 14.92
C HIS A 119 5.70 2.32 13.47
N ILE A 120 5.26 3.22 12.58
CA ILE A 120 5.63 3.07 11.16
C ILE A 120 7.12 3.38 11.10
N ARG A 121 7.94 2.31 11.20
CA ARG A 121 9.40 2.44 11.29
C ARG A 121 9.96 2.86 9.93
N GLN A 122 10.44 4.09 9.84
CA GLN A 122 11.20 4.64 8.70
C GLN A 122 12.31 3.72 8.16
N LYS A 123 12.86 2.83 9.00
CA LYS A 123 13.98 1.96 8.66
C LYS A 123 13.60 0.83 7.70
N TYR A 124 12.32 0.43 7.65
CA TYR A 124 11.87 -0.65 6.79
C TYR A 124 11.44 -0.17 5.39
N SER A 125 10.91 1.04 5.26
CA SER A 125 10.33 1.49 4.01
C SER A 125 11.37 1.63 2.89
N ARG A 126 12.52 2.23 3.17
CA ARG A 126 13.53 2.50 2.14
C ARG A 126 14.28 1.23 1.75
N TYR A 127 14.67 0.41 2.72
CA TYR A 127 15.36 -0.85 2.46
C TYR A 127 14.47 -1.85 1.70
N VAL A 128 13.21 -1.99 2.10
CA VAL A 128 12.25 -2.88 1.42
C VAL A 128 11.94 -2.37 0.02
N TYR A 129 11.80 -1.05 -0.14
CA TYR A 129 11.59 -0.45 -1.46
C TYR A 129 12.81 -0.66 -2.38
N GLU A 130 14.01 -0.31 -1.94
CA GLU A 130 15.22 -0.40 -2.76
C GLU A 130 15.58 -1.87 -3.07
N THR A 131 15.35 -2.79 -2.15
CA THR A 131 15.74 -4.20 -2.30
C THR A 131 14.71 -5.06 -3.03
N TYR A 132 13.41 -4.78 -2.88
CA TYR A 132 12.35 -5.68 -3.33
C TYR A 132 11.26 -5.04 -4.17
N LEU A 133 11.07 -3.72 -4.08
CA LEU A 133 9.91 -3.03 -4.64
C LEU A 133 10.26 -1.94 -5.65
N SER A 134 11.54 -1.60 -5.81
CA SER A 134 11.96 -0.87 -7.01
C SER A 134 11.66 -1.73 -8.25
N PRO A 135 11.41 -1.15 -9.42
CA PRO A 135 11.20 -1.92 -10.64
C PRO A 135 12.28 -2.99 -10.84
N ASP A 136 13.54 -2.66 -10.54
CA ASP A 136 14.68 -3.58 -10.64
C ASP A 136 14.69 -4.64 -9.55
N GLY A 137 14.40 -4.27 -8.30
CA GLY A 137 14.33 -5.21 -7.17
C GLY A 137 13.17 -6.18 -7.29
N PHE A 138 12.01 -5.72 -7.75
CA PHE A 138 10.84 -6.57 -7.99
C PHE A 138 11.08 -7.53 -9.16
N ALA A 139 11.63 -7.05 -10.28
CA ALA A 139 12.00 -7.87 -11.42
C ALA A 139 13.05 -8.90 -11.04
N TYR A 140 14.08 -8.52 -10.28
CA TYR A 140 15.11 -9.44 -9.78
C TYR A 140 14.52 -10.50 -8.85
N TYR A 141 13.61 -10.13 -7.94
CA TYR A 141 12.99 -11.08 -7.03
C TYR A 141 12.07 -12.07 -7.76
N ILE A 142 11.23 -11.59 -8.68
CA ILE A 142 10.34 -12.42 -9.49
C ILE A 142 11.14 -13.38 -10.39
N SER A 143 12.16 -12.89 -11.10
CA SER A 143 12.97 -13.74 -11.97
C SER A 143 13.72 -14.82 -11.18
N ASN A 144 14.31 -14.51 -10.03
CA ASN A 144 14.95 -15.51 -9.18
C ASN A 144 13.96 -16.51 -8.57
N TYR A 145 12.72 -16.10 -8.31
CA TYR A 145 11.68 -17.00 -7.83
C TYR A 145 11.28 -18.02 -8.89
N PHE A 146 11.06 -17.59 -10.13
CA PHE A 146 10.71 -18.48 -11.23
C PHE A 146 11.89 -19.37 -11.64
N LEU A 147 13.08 -18.82 -11.77
CA LEU A 147 14.29 -19.60 -12.15
C LEU A 147 14.68 -20.70 -11.13
N LYS A 148 14.38 -20.49 -9.84
CA LYS A 148 14.61 -21.52 -8.82
C LYS A 148 13.57 -22.64 -8.82
N ASN A 149 12.37 -22.38 -9.32
CA ASN A 149 11.29 -23.38 -9.36
C ASN A 149 11.21 -24.15 -10.70
N GLU A 150 11.95 -23.75 -11.72
CA GLU A 150 12.09 -24.53 -12.98
C GLU A 150 13.12 -25.67 -12.87
N ASN A 151 13.92 -25.72 -11.79
CA ASN A 151 14.95 -26.72 -11.56
C ASN A 151 14.58 -27.75 -10.45
N ASN A 152 13.33 -27.82 -10.08
CA ASN A 152 12.72 -28.87 -9.24
C ASN A 152 11.53 -29.48 -9.98
#